data_30a11218b3b71371e713ee03b295cc68
#
_entry.id   30a11218b3b71371e713ee03b295cc68
#
_cell.length_a   1.000
_cell.length_b   1.000
_cell.length_c   1.000
_cell.angle_alpha   90.00
_cell.angle_beta   90.00
_cell.angle_gamma   90.00
#
_symmetry.space_group_name_H-M   'P 1'
#
loop_
_entity.id
_entity.type
_entity.pdbx_description
1 polymer ?
#
loop_
_entity_poly.entity_id
_entity_poly.type
_entity_poly.pdbx_seq_one_letter_code
_entity_poly.pdbx_strand_id
1 'polypeptide(L)'
;MASEIRNPQLWQEGRLKIDWVKHHMPLLNGLEEEFRNTLPFKGLKVALSVHLEAKTAYLCEVLAAGGAEMYVTGSNPLSTQDDIAAALVEAGLNVFAWYDATPHEYEEHIRRVLEVGPNVIIDDGGDLVNLMHTEYTDLIPNVIGGCEETTTGILRLVQLNKAGALKFPMMLVNNADCKHLFDNRYGTGQSVWDGINRTTNLIVAGKNVVVAGYGWCGKGVAMRAKGLGAEVIVTEVDPIKAMEAVMDGFKVMKMEQAAKLGDIFVTVTGCDGVITKEHFLNMKDGAICCNAGHFDCEVDVAGLKEMAKEVKPARKNIIGYTLENGNKIYIIAEGRLVNLAAGDGHPAEIMDMSFAIQALSAKYLVENRETISREPGQMVNDVPLEIDQNVAARKLAYWGCEIDTLTPEQHRYLFGE
;
A
#
# COMPACT_ATOMS: atom_id res chain seq x y z
N MET A 1 -25.93 -5.17 9.66
CA MET A 1 -26.19 -4.90 8.22
C MET A 1 -25.72 -6.13 7.46
N ALA A 2 -26.41 -6.58 6.41
CA ALA A 2 -25.97 -7.74 5.66
C ALA A 2 -24.79 -7.34 4.75
N SER A 3 -23.78 -8.19 4.66
CA SER A 3 -22.66 -8.01 3.73
C SER A 3 -23.14 -7.92 2.28
N GLU A 4 -22.44 -7.15 1.45
CA GLU A 4 -22.71 -7.00 0.02
C GLU A 4 -21.44 -7.42 -0.76
N ILE A 5 -21.47 -8.62 -1.32
CA ILE A 5 -20.37 -9.22 -2.10
C ILE A 5 -20.91 -9.87 -3.38
N ARG A 6 -20.06 -10.01 -4.40
CA ARG A 6 -20.52 -10.51 -5.73
C ARG A 6 -20.62 -12.04 -5.80
N ASN A 7 -19.67 -12.77 -5.25
CA ASN A 7 -19.49 -14.21 -5.46
C ASN A 7 -19.31 -14.99 -4.15
N PRO A 8 -20.36 -15.15 -3.31
CA PRO A 8 -20.23 -15.80 -2.00
C PRO A 8 -19.80 -17.29 -2.09
N GLN A 9 -19.97 -17.94 -3.24
CA GLN A 9 -19.59 -19.34 -3.43
C GLN A 9 -18.08 -19.56 -3.47
N LEU A 10 -17.29 -18.52 -3.68
CA LEU A 10 -15.82 -18.61 -3.80
C LEU A 10 -15.11 -18.69 -2.45
N TRP A 11 -15.81 -18.76 -1.34
CA TRP A 11 -15.23 -18.67 0.02
C TRP A 11 -14.16 -19.73 0.27
N GLN A 12 -14.29 -20.95 -0.29
CA GLN A 12 -13.30 -22.01 -0.12
C GLN A 12 -11.96 -21.68 -0.76
N GLU A 13 -11.98 -21.06 -1.95
CA GLU A 13 -10.77 -20.59 -2.64
C GLU A 13 -10.09 -19.48 -1.85
N GLY A 14 -10.88 -18.53 -1.35
CA GLY A 14 -10.39 -17.46 -0.49
C GLY A 14 -9.80 -18.00 0.81
N ARG A 15 -10.45 -19.00 1.44
CA ARG A 15 -9.93 -19.64 2.66
C ARG A 15 -8.56 -20.26 2.45
N LEU A 16 -8.36 -20.97 1.35
CA LEU A 16 -7.05 -21.56 1.02
C LEU A 16 -5.95 -20.50 0.92
N LYS A 17 -6.25 -19.35 0.31
CA LYS A 17 -5.30 -18.23 0.21
C LYS A 17 -4.99 -17.63 1.59
N ILE A 18 -6.02 -17.42 2.43
CA ILE A 18 -5.84 -16.87 3.78
C ILE A 18 -5.04 -17.86 4.66
N ASP A 19 -5.33 -19.15 4.60
CA ASP A 19 -4.59 -20.16 5.36
C ASP A 19 -3.13 -20.25 4.93
N TRP A 20 -2.84 -20.08 3.63
CA TRP A 20 -1.49 -20.00 3.12
C TRP A 20 -0.71 -18.82 3.71
N VAL A 21 -1.27 -17.60 3.63
CA VAL A 21 -0.57 -16.42 4.16
C VAL A 21 -0.47 -16.46 5.67
N LYS A 22 -1.47 -16.96 6.38
CA LYS A 22 -1.46 -17.17 7.82
C LYS A 22 -0.26 -18.02 8.26
N HIS A 23 0.07 -19.09 7.51
CA HIS A 23 1.24 -19.91 7.79
C HIS A 23 2.57 -19.14 7.71
N HIS A 24 2.62 -18.07 6.89
CA HIS A 24 3.81 -17.25 6.64
C HIS A 24 3.82 -15.89 7.38
N MET A 25 2.87 -15.68 8.28
CA MET A 25 2.72 -14.41 9.03
C MET A 25 2.79 -14.64 10.55
N PRO A 26 3.96 -15.07 11.08
CA PRO A 26 4.10 -15.48 12.47
C PRO A 26 3.88 -14.35 13.49
N LEU A 27 4.15 -13.08 13.12
CA LEU A 27 3.85 -11.94 13.99
C LEU A 27 2.35 -11.81 14.23
N LEU A 28 1.56 -11.87 13.15
CA LEU A 28 0.10 -11.83 13.25
C LEU A 28 -0.46 -13.05 13.97
N ASN A 29 0.15 -14.24 13.82
CA ASN A 29 -0.23 -15.43 14.58
C ASN A 29 -0.08 -15.18 16.09
N GLY A 30 1.05 -14.62 16.50
CA GLY A 30 1.29 -14.27 17.90
C GLY A 30 0.34 -13.19 18.42
N LEU A 31 0.02 -12.19 17.59
CA LEU A 31 -0.96 -11.16 17.93
C LEU A 31 -2.39 -11.70 17.98
N GLU A 32 -2.77 -12.63 17.10
CA GLU A 32 -4.09 -13.28 17.16
C GLU A 32 -4.31 -13.98 18.51
N GLU A 33 -3.30 -14.72 19.00
CA GLU A 33 -3.36 -15.37 20.30
C GLU A 33 -3.42 -14.35 21.44
N GLU A 34 -2.56 -13.32 21.41
CA GLU A 34 -2.54 -12.24 22.40
C GLU A 34 -3.90 -11.52 22.46
N PHE A 35 -4.45 -11.14 21.30
CA PHE A 35 -5.69 -10.40 21.21
C PHE A 35 -6.92 -11.23 21.61
N ARG A 36 -6.92 -12.52 21.29
CA ARG A 36 -7.98 -13.45 21.75
C ARG A 36 -8.06 -13.53 23.27
N ASN A 37 -6.91 -13.46 23.94
CA ASN A 37 -6.80 -13.53 25.39
C ASN A 37 -7.10 -12.17 26.08
N THR A 38 -6.77 -11.04 25.44
CA THR A 38 -6.85 -9.70 26.05
C THR A 38 -8.09 -8.91 25.60
N LEU A 39 -8.68 -9.24 24.46
CA LEU A 39 -9.86 -8.61 23.85
C LEU A 39 -9.77 -7.08 23.78
N PRO A 40 -8.69 -6.49 23.21
CA PRO A 40 -8.47 -5.05 23.23
C PRO A 40 -9.55 -4.25 22.49
N PHE A 41 -10.24 -4.86 21.53
CA PHE A 41 -11.29 -4.23 20.72
C PHE A 41 -12.72 -4.62 21.12
N LYS A 42 -12.90 -5.23 22.29
CA LYS A 42 -14.22 -5.72 22.72
C LYS A 42 -15.27 -4.63 22.69
N GLY A 43 -16.33 -4.85 21.91
CA GLY A 43 -17.46 -3.95 21.78
C GLY A 43 -17.19 -2.73 20.88
N LEU A 44 -16.07 -2.70 20.17
CA LEU A 44 -15.73 -1.64 19.23
C LEU A 44 -16.01 -2.07 17.79
N LYS A 45 -16.51 -1.14 16.99
CA LYS A 45 -16.66 -1.27 15.54
C LYS A 45 -15.40 -0.73 14.87
N VAL A 46 -14.81 -1.55 14.00
CA VAL A 46 -13.62 -1.19 13.23
C VAL A 46 -13.99 -1.16 11.75
N ALA A 47 -13.87 0.01 11.13
CA ALA A 47 -13.97 0.17 9.69
C ALA A 47 -12.59 0.04 9.07
N LEU A 48 -12.47 -0.80 8.03
CA LEU A 48 -11.20 -1.02 7.33
C LEU A 48 -11.41 -0.85 5.82
N SER A 49 -10.58 -0.01 5.21
CA SER A 49 -10.43 0.13 3.76
C SER A 49 -8.95 -0.01 3.41
N VAL A 50 -8.54 -1.21 3.04
CA VAL A 50 -7.19 -1.57 2.60
C VAL A 50 -7.35 -2.49 1.40
N HIS A 51 -6.31 -2.65 0.56
CA HIS A 51 -6.35 -3.60 -0.56
C HIS A 51 -6.85 -4.97 -0.09
N LEU A 52 -8.07 -5.38 -0.53
CA LEU A 52 -8.74 -6.57 -0.02
C LEU A 52 -8.23 -7.84 -0.70
N GLU A 53 -7.15 -8.39 -0.14
CA GLU A 53 -6.48 -9.63 -0.53
C GLU A 53 -6.16 -10.48 0.72
N ALA A 54 -5.52 -11.63 0.55
CA ALA A 54 -5.40 -12.64 1.61
C ALA A 54 -4.74 -12.14 2.91
N LYS A 55 -3.70 -11.29 2.82
CA LYS A 55 -2.97 -10.79 4.00
C LYS A 55 -3.80 -9.78 4.77
N THR A 56 -4.52 -8.90 4.05
CA THR A 56 -5.50 -7.98 4.64
C THR A 56 -6.64 -8.72 5.33
N ALA A 57 -7.12 -9.80 4.70
CA ALA A 57 -8.14 -10.64 5.33
C ALA A 57 -7.65 -11.23 6.64
N TYR A 58 -6.40 -11.68 6.69
CA TYR A 58 -5.85 -12.21 7.94
C TYR A 58 -5.69 -11.11 9.01
N LEU A 59 -5.31 -9.89 8.66
CA LEU A 59 -5.36 -8.75 9.61
C LEU A 59 -6.78 -8.56 10.18
N CYS A 60 -7.81 -8.62 9.33
CA CYS A 60 -9.20 -8.51 9.78
C CYS A 60 -9.58 -9.63 10.76
N GLU A 61 -9.16 -10.88 10.55
CA GLU A 61 -9.37 -11.99 11.46
C GLU A 61 -8.66 -11.78 12.81
N VAL A 62 -7.44 -11.24 12.80
CA VAL A 62 -6.68 -10.91 14.03
C VAL A 62 -7.40 -9.84 14.86
N LEU A 63 -7.89 -8.78 14.23
CA LEU A 63 -8.65 -7.74 14.91
C LEU A 63 -9.99 -8.28 15.45
N ALA A 64 -10.68 -9.11 14.67
CA ALA A 64 -11.91 -9.79 15.10
C ALA A 64 -11.66 -10.73 16.28
N ALA A 65 -10.54 -11.47 16.30
CA ALA A 65 -10.13 -12.28 17.44
C ALA A 65 -9.93 -11.44 18.71
N GLY A 66 -9.52 -10.18 18.55
CA GLY A 66 -9.43 -9.18 19.63
C GLY A 66 -10.77 -8.58 20.06
N GLY A 67 -11.89 -9.08 19.53
CA GLY A 67 -13.24 -8.64 19.88
C GLY A 67 -13.79 -7.48 19.05
N ALA A 68 -13.12 -7.09 17.95
CA ALA A 68 -13.61 -6.10 17.03
C ALA A 68 -14.82 -6.59 16.22
N GLU A 69 -15.84 -5.76 16.08
CA GLU A 69 -16.88 -5.92 15.07
C GLU A 69 -16.37 -5.27 13.78
N MET A 70 -15.94 -6.11 12.83
CA MET A 70 -15.27 -5.66 11.60
C MET A 70 -16.27 -5.27 10.51
N TYR A 71 -15.99 -4.13 9.86
CA TYR A 71 -16.66 -3.64 8.66
C TYR A 71 -15.60 -3.33 7.61
N VAL A 72 -15.59 -4.13 6.54
CA VAL A 72 -14.44 -4.23 5.64
C VAL A 72 -14.84 -3.85 4.22
N THR A 73 -14.02 -3.02 3.59
CA THR A 73 -14.05 -2.76 2.14
C THR A 73 -12.64 -2.79 1.57
N GLY A 74 -12.52 -2.75 0.24
CA GLY A 74 -11.24 -2.61 -0.44
C GLY A 74 -10.91 -1.14 -0.73
N SER A 75 -9.66 -0.73 -0.63
CA SER A 75 -9.20 0.62 -1.00
C SER A 75 -9.05 0.82 -2.51
N ASN A 76 -9.14 -0.26 -3.31
CA ASN A 76 -9.06 -0.19 -4.76
C ASN A 76 -9.83 -1.37 -5.40
N PRO A 77 -10.80 -1.10 -6.31
CA PRO A 77 -11.59 -2.14 -6.96
C PRO A 77 -10.77 -3.20 -7.71
N LEU A 78 -9.66 -2.82 -8.33
CA LEU A 78 -8.86 -3.77 -9.12
C LEU A 78 -7.90 -4.64 -8.28
N SER A 79 -7.71 -4.31 -7.02
CA SER A 79 -6.94 -5.14 -6.08
C SER A 79 -7.83 -5.98 -5.17
N THR A 80 -9.13 -5.72 -5.16
CA THR A 80 -10.12 -6.50 -4.41
C THR A 80 -10.26 -7.90 -5.00
N GLN A 81 -10.30 -8.93 -4.16
CA GLN A 81 -10.47 -10.33 -4.57
C GLN A 81 -11.81 -10.88 -4.06
N ASP A 82 -12.69 -11.32 -4.97
CA ASP A 82 -14.04 -11.79 -4.65
C ASP A 82 -14.06 -13.01 -3.74
N ASP A 83 -13.10 -13.92 -3.92
CA ASP A 83 -12.95 -15.11 -3.10
C ASP A 83 -12.51 -14.77 -1.66
N ILE A 84 -11.70 -13.74 -1.49
CA ILE A 84 -11.31 -13.22 -0.18
C ILE A 84 -12.50 -12.55 0.51
N ALA A 85 -13.26 -11.72 -0.19
CA ALA A 85 -14.48 -11.12 0.35
C ALA A 85 -15.47 -12.20 0.81
N ALA A 86 -15.64 -13.26 0.01
CA ALA A 86 -16.49 -14.40 0.35
C ALA A 86 -16.00 -15.15 1.60
N ALA A 87 -14.68 -15.37 1.72
CA ALA A 87 -14.11 -16.07 2.87
C ALA A 87 -14.27 -15.30 4.18
N LEU A 88 -14.15 -13.96 4.13
CA LEU A 88 -14.39 -13.11 5.31
C LEU A 88 -15.86 -13.09 5.73
N VAL A 89 -16.80 -13.10 4.79
CA VAL A 89 -18.24 -13.20 5.09
C VAL A 89 -18.55 -14.54 5.74
N GLU A 90 -18.00 -15.65 5.22
CA GLU A 90 -18.17 -16.99 5.82
C GLU A 90 -17.56 -17.04 7.24
N ALA A 91 -16.48 -16.32 7.49
CA ALA A 91 -15.87 -16.15 8.82
C ALA A 91 -16.69 -15.24 9.76
N GLY A 92 -17.79 -14.66 9.29
CA GLY A 92 -18.71 -13.85 10.10
C GLY A 92 -18.39 -12.35 10.14
N LEU A 93 -17.51 -11.84 9.28
CA LEU A 93 -17.22 -10.42 9.18
C LEU A 93 -18.21 -9.71 8.22
N ASN A 94 -18.39 -8.40 8.39
CA ASN A 94 -19.20 -7.60 7.48
C ASN A 94 -18.33 -7.04 6.35
N VAL A 95 -18.63 -7.41 5.11
CA VAL A 95 -17.82 -7.06 3.93
C VAL A 95 -18.69 -6.40 2.86
N PHE A 96 -18.18 -5.32 2.29
CA PHE A 96 -18.80 -4.54 1.21
C PHE A 96 -17.73 -4.30 0.13
N ALA A 97 -17.54 -5.25 -0.76
CA ALA A 97 -16.49 -5.17 -1.76
C ALA A 97 -16.64 -6.23 -2.85
N TRP A 98 -16.23 -5.90 -4.08
CA TRP A 98 -15.98 -6.86 -5.17
C TRP A 98 -14.96 -6.32 -6.17
N TYR A 99 -14.37 -7.25 -6.94
CA TYR A 99 -13.45 -6.94 -8.01
C TYR A 99 -14.12 -6.14 -9.13
N ASP A 100 -13.41 -5.16 -9.66
CA ASP A 100 -13.86 -4.32 -10.78
C ASP A 100 -15.20 -3.60 -10.48
N ALA A 101 -15.35 -3.13 -9.25
CA ALA A 101 -16.45 -2.26 -8.89
C ALA A 101 -16.35 -0.93 -9.66
N THR A 102 -17.47 -0.43 -10.16
CA THR A 102 -17.54 0.90 -10.75
C THR A 102 -17.23 1.99 -9.71
N PRO A 103 -16.87 3.22 -10.11
CA PRO A 103 -16.64 4.31 -9.16
C PRO A 103 -17.83 4.54 -8.21
N HIS A 104 -19.05 4.42 -8.70
CA HIS A 104 -20.25 4.56 -7.86
C HIS A 104 -20.40 3.42 -6.86
N GLU A 105 -20.21 2.15 -7.30
CA GLU A 105 -20.25 1.00 -6.40
C GLU A 105 -19.15 1.08 -5.34
N TYR A 106 -17.93 1.48 -5.73
CA TYR A 106 -16.82 1.69 -4.79
C TYR A 106 -17.17 2.73 -3.72
N GLU A 107 -17.75 3.85 -4.13
CA GLU A 107 -18.20 4.91 -3.20
C GLU A 107 -19.29 4.40 -2.24
N GLU A 108 -20.25 3.61 -2.73
CA GLU A 108 -21.27 2.97 -1.89
C GLU A 108 -20.64 1.98 -0.90
N HIS A 109 -19.64 1.20 -1.29
CA HIS A 109 -18.93 0.29 -0.36
C HIS A 109 -18.28 1.06 0.80
N ILE A 110 -17.61 2.17 0.50
CA ILE A 110 -17.02 3.04 1.53
C ILE A 110 -18.10 3.59 2.46
N ARG A 111 -19.26 4.04 1.92
CA ARG A 111 -20.39 4.53 2.72
C ARG A 111 -20.92 3.47 3.67
N ARG A 112 -21.10 2.22 3.20
CA ARG A 112 -21.60 1.10 4.01
C ARG A 112 -20.76 0.84 5.26
N VAL A 113 -19.43 0.93 5.15
CA VAL A 113 -18.55 0.71 6.31
C VAL A 113 -18.52 1.90 7.28
N LEU A 114 -18.90 3.10 6.84
CA LEU A 114 -18.98 4.30 7.69
C LEU A 114 -20.34 4.49 8.36
N GLU A 115 -21.45 4.12 7.70
CA GLU A 115 -22.82 4.25 8.21
C GLU A 115 -23.03 3.54 9.56
N VAL A 116 -22.22 2.54 9.87
CA VAL A 116 -22.30 1.81 11.15
C VAL A 116 -21.80 2.60 12.36
N GLY A 117 -21.17 3.77 12.15
CA GLY A 117 -20.56 4.58 13.19
C GLY A 117 -19.33 3.93 13.81
N PRO A 118 -18.23 3.76 13.06
CA PRO A 118 -17.03 3.08 13.54
C PRO A 118 -16.35 3.83 14.69
N ASN A 119 -15.70 3.06 15.57
CA ASN A 119 -14.89 3.59 16.66
C ASN A 119 -13.41 3.72 16.25
N VAL A 120 -12.93 2.81 15.41
CA VAL A 120 -11.56 2.82 14.88
C VAL A 120 -11.64 2.72 13.36
N ILE A 121 -10.79 3.49 12.68
CA ILE A 121 -10.69 3.50 11.21
C ILE A 121 -9.30 3.05 10.81
N ILE A 122 -9.20 2.05 9.94
CA ILE A 122 -7.96 1.66 9.27
C ILE A 122 -8.13 2.00 7.79
N ASP A 123 -7.33 2.93 7.31
CA ASP A 123 -7.47 3.53 5.97
C ASP A 123 -6.18 3.38 5.16
N ASP A 124 -6.34 3.27 3.85
CA ASP A 124 -5.24 3.18 2.90
C ASP A 124 -5.50 4.13 1.74
N GLY A 125 -4.99 5.35 1.90
CA GLY A 125 -5.17 6.46 0.96
C GLY A 125 -6.07 7.58 1.46
N GLY A 126 -6.74 7.41 2.62
CA GLY A 126 -7.49 8.47 3.28
C GLY A 126 -8.92 8.66 2.80
N ASP A 127 -9.52 7.70 2.09
CA ASP A 127 -10.88 7.86 1.56
C ASP A 127 -11.95 7.73 2.65
N LEU A 128 -11.79 6.80 3.60
CA LEU A 128 -12.68 6.73 4.77
C LEU A 128 -12.60 8.01 5.60
N VAL A 129 -11.38 8.47 5.88
CA VAL A 129 -11.18 9.69 6.66
C VAL A 129 -11.76 10.90 5.95
N ASN A 130 -11.60 11.01 4.63
CA ASN A 130 -12.17 12.11 3.85
C ASN A 130 -13.71 12.12 3.94
N LEU A 131 -14.36 10.98 3.74
CA LEU A 131 -15.82 10.89 3.85
C LEU A 131 -16.33 11.19 5.26
N MET A 132 -15.62 10.72 6.30
CA MET A 132 -15.94 11.07 7.69
C MET A 132 -15.93 12.59 7.93
N HIS A 133 -15.01 13.32 7.30
CA HIS A 133 -14.87 14.77 7.46
C HIS A 133 -15.80 15.59 6.57
N THR A 134 -16.35 15.01 5.50
CA THR A 134 -17.22 15.72 4.54
C THR A 134 -18.70 15.38 4.70
N GLU A 135 -19.03 14.11 4.91
CA GLU A 135 -20.41 13.64 4.86
C GLU A 135 -20.91 13.01 6.17
N TYR A 136 -20.03 12.39 6.96
CA TYR A 136 -20.40 11.67 8.19
C TYR A 136 -19.94 12.40 9.46
N THR A 137 -19.94 13.73 9.44
CA THR A 137 -19.43 14.55 10.54
C THR A 137 -20.13 14.31 11.87
N ASP A 138 -21.40 13.92 11.85
CA ASP A 138 -22.19 13.59 13.03
C ASP A 138 -21.73 12.31 13.73
N LEU A 139 -20.99 11.44 13.04
CA LEU A 139 -20.43 10.20 13.58
C LEU A 139 -19.02 10.39 14.19
N ILE A 140 -18.35 11.50 13.90
CA ILE A 140 -17.00 11.81 14.41
C ILE A 140 -16.88 11.68 15.94
N PRO A 141 -17.87 12.09 16.76
CA PRO A 141 -17.76 11.92 18.21
C PRO A 141 -17.61 10.47 18.68
N ASN A 142 -17.98 9.48 17.86
CA ASN A 142 -17.84 8.06 18.16
C ASN A 142 -16.42 7.52 17.84
N VAL A 143 -15.63 8.25 17.04
CA VAL A 143 -14.32 7.81 16.55
C VAL A 143 -13.25 8.03 17.63
N ILE A 144 -12.63 6.97 18.08
CA ILE A 144 -11.47 6.99 18.97
C ILE A 144 -10.25 7.51 18.20
N GLY A 145 -10.03 7.00 16.99
CA GLY A 145 -8.95 7.39 16.11
C GLY A 145 -8.83 6.45 14.91
N GLY A 146 -7.77 6.63 14.12
CA GLY A 146 -7.50 5.76 12.97
C GLY A 146 -6.02 5.56 12.70
N CYS A 147 -5.74 4.67 11.75
CA CYS A 147 -4.40 4.31 11.29
C CYS A 147 -4.35 4.42 9.77
N GLU A 148 -3.30 5.08 9.25
CA GLU A 148 -3.10 5.26 7.81
C GLU A 148 -1.94 4.40 7.31
N GLU A 149 -2.22 3.58 6.29
CA GLU A 149 -1.30 2.60 5.72
C GLU A 149 -0.30 3.21 4.73
N THR A 150 -0.66 4.29 4.02
CA THR A 150 0.10 4.71 2.85
C THR A 150 0.53 6.16 2.85
N THR A 151 1.64 6.46 2.18
CA THR A 151 2.21 7.81 2.05
C THR A 151 1.20 8.83 1.54
N THR A 152 0.36 8.47 0.57
CA THR A 152 -0.62 9.39 -0.03
C THR A 152 -1.67 9.83 0.99
N GLY A 153 -2.19 8.90 1.80
CA GLY A 153 -3.11 9.22 2.89
C GLY A 153 -2.43 10.09 3.96
N ILE A 154 -1.18 9.77 4.33
CA ILE A 154 -0.42 10.59 5.28
C ILE A 154 -0.30 12.05 4.81
N LEU A 155 -0.01 12.30 3.53
CA LEU A 155 0.07 13.65 3.00
C LEU A 155 -1.25 14.41 3.17
N ARG A 156 -2.40 13.75 2.91
CA ARG A 156 -3.74 14.32 3.14
C ARG A 156 -3.98 14.60 4.63
N LEU A 157 -3.64 13.66 5.51
CA LEU A 157 -3.78 13.83 6.96
C LEU A 157 -2.96 14.99 7.50
N VAL A 158 -1.70 15.12 7.09
CA VAL A 158 -0.82 16.21 7.49
C VAL A 158 -1.37 17.56 7.03
N GLN A 159 -1.94 17.64 5.83
CA GLN A 159 -2.58 18.86 5.33
C GLN A 159 -3.83 19.20 6.16
N LEU A 160 -4.71 18.25 6.42
CA LEU A 160 -5.90 18.43 7.27
C LEU A 160 -5.51 18.86 8.69
N ASN A 161 -4.48 18.23 9.26
CA ASN A 161 -3.98 18.55 10.58
C ASN A 161 -3.42 19.97 10.66
N LYS A 162 -2.56 20.39 9.70
CA LYS A 162 -2.02 21.75 9.62
C LYS A 162 -3.12 22.80 9.48
N ALA A 163 -4.21 22.48 8.79
CA ALA A 163 -5.37 23.34 8.65
C ALA A 163 -6.29 23.35 9.89
N GLY A 164 -6.00 22.54 10.93
CA GLY A 164 -6.88 22.34 12.09
C GLY A 164 -8.21 21.68 11.74
N ALA A 165 -8.29 21.05 10.58
CA ALA A 165 -9.50 20.43 10.05
C ALA A 165 -9.65 18.94 10.43
N LEU A 166 -8.56 18.25 10.76
CA LEU A 166 -8.60 16.88 11.27
C LEU A 166 -9.34 16.85 12.62
N LYS A 167 -10.25 15.90 12.82
CA LYS A 167 -11.18 15.90 13.95
C LYS A 167 -10.99 14.72 14.93
N PHE A 168 -10.13 13.78 14.61
CA PHE A 168 -9.77 12.66 15.49
C PHE A 168 -8.31 12.25 15.27
N PRO A 169 -7.68 11.61 16.28
CA PRO A 169 -6.28 11.20 16.19
C PRO A 169 -6.04 10.17 15.10
N MET A 170 -4.94 10.32 14.34
CA MET A 170 -4.52 9.38 13.32
C MET A 170 -3.07 8.94 13.56
N MET A 171 -2.81 7.64 13.50
CA MET A 171 -1.47 7.06 13.55
C MET A 171 -0.91 6.98 12.13
N LEU A 172 0.31 7.50 11.96
CA LEU A 172 1.01 7.50 10.67
C LEU A 172 1.80 6.19 10.50
N VAL A 173 1.08 5.08 10.26
CA VAL A 173 1.69 3.73 10.23
C VAL A 173 2.77 3.61 9.16
N ASN A 174 2.57 4.22 7.99
CA ASN A 174 3.60 4.20 6.93
C ASN A 174 4.93 4.84 7.35
N ASN A 175 4.95 5.68 8.39
CA ASN A 175 6.19 6.32 8.88
C ASN A 175 7.00 5.43 9.82
N ALA A 176 6.45 4.34 10.34
CA ALA A 176 7.18 3.38 11.16
C ALA A 176 8.34 2.74 10.37
N ASP A 177 9.49 2.56 11.01
CA ASP A 177 10.67 1.97 10.36
C ASP A 177 10.39 0.54 9.88
N CYS A 178 9.73 -0.28 10.70
CA CYS A 178 9.33 -1.63 10.31
C CYS A 178 8.27 -1.67 9.20
N LYS A 179 7.66 -0.54 8.85
CA LYS A 179 6.79 -0.43 7.68
C LYS A 179 7.58 0.02 6.46
N HIS A 180 8.08 1.25 6.40
CA HIS A 180 8.59 1.81 5.16
C HIS A 180 9.93 1.24 4.70
N LEU A 181 10.81 0.84 5.64
CA LEU A 181 12.10 0.21 5.28
C LEU A 181 11.92 -1.17 4.62
N PHE A 182 10.84 -1.87 4.94
CA PHE A 182 10.62 -3.24 4.47
C PHE A 182 9.49 -3.31 3.44
N ASP A 183 8.29 -2.86 3.77
CA ASP A 183 7.12 -2.90 2.90
C ASP A 183 7.34 -2.04 1.65
N ASN A 184 7.53 -0.73 1.81
CA ASN A 184 7.69 0.17 0.67
C ASN A 184 8.95 -0.17 -0.16
N ARG A 185 10.03 -0.62 0.48
CA ARG A 185 11.28 -0.93 -0.23
C ARG A 185 11.30 -2.35 -0.79
N TYR A 186 11.22 -3.36 0.06
CA TYR A 186 11.35 -4.76 -0.38
C TYR A 186 10.04 -5.32 -0.91
N GLY A 187 8.90 -4.97 -0.30
CA GLY A 187 7.57 -5.39 -0.74
C GLY A 187 7.25 -4.85 -2.13
N THR A 188 7.32 -3.53 -2.31
CA THR A 188 7.11 -2.90 -3.62
C THR A 188 8.16 -3.36 -4.63
N GLY A 189 9.43 -3.40 -4.21
CA GLY A 189 10.53 -3.81 -5.09
C GLY A 189 10.33 -5.20 -5.69
N GLN A 190 9.86 -6.17 -4.91
CA GLN A 190 9.58 -7.51 -5.42
C GLN A 190 8.30 -7.55 -6.24
N SER A 191 7.17 -7.12 -5.65
CA SER A 191 5.84 -7.28 -6.23
C SER A 191 5.64 -6.56 -7.55
N VAL A 192 6.29 -5.42 -7.76
CA VAL A 192 6.31 -4.71 -9.06
C VAL A 192 6.91 -5.60 -10.14
N TRP A 193 8.03 -6.25 -9.86
CA TRP A 193 8.67 -7.15 -10.83
C TRP A 193 7.90 -8.46 -11.00
N ASP A 194 7.25 -8.96 -9.98
CA ASP A 194 6.32 -10.09 -10.11
C ASP A 194 5.19 -9.74 -11.10
N GLY A 195 4.57 -8.57 -10.95
CA GLY A 195 3.54 -8.07 -11.85
C GLY A 195 4.03 -7.88 -13.28
N ILE A 196 5.17 -7.21 -13.47
CA ILE A 196 5.76 -6.96 -14.80
C ILE A 196 6.13 -8.29 -15.47
N ASN A 197 6.86 -9.17 -14.80
CA ASN A 197 7.32 -10.44 -15.36
C ASN A 197 6.14 -11.36 -15.72
N ARG A 198 5.16 -11.50 -14.84
CA ARG A 198 3.96 -12.31 -15.07
C ARG A 198 3.14 -11.79 -16.25
N THR A 199 2.98 -10.46 -16.33
CA THR A 199 2.13 -9.83 -17.34
C THR A 199 2.78 -9.83 -18.70
N THR A 200 4.07 -9.48 -18.79
CA THR A 200 4.78 -9.33 -20.05
C THR A 200 5.38 -10.65 -20.57
N ASN A 201 5.85 -11.50 -19.68
CA ASN A 201 6.67 -12.68 -20.00
C ASN A 201 7.91 -12.33 -20.86
N LEU A 202 8.54 -11.18 -20.55
CA LEU A 202 9.73 -10.70 -21.24
C LEU A 202 10.94 -10.75 -20.31
N ILE A 203 12.13 -10.91 -20.89
CA ILE A 203 13.39 -10.83 -20.16
C ILE A 203 13.67 -9.37 -19.77
N VAL A 204 14.14 -9.16 -18.55
CA VAL A 204 14.52 -7.84 -18.02
C VAL A 204 16.01 -7.56 -18.27
N ALA A 205 16.85 -8.62 -18.24
CA ALA A 205 18.27 -8.49 -18.46
C ALA A 205 18.62 -7.81 -19.79
N GLY A 206 19.54 -6.87 -19.74
CA GLY A 206 20.00 -6.09 -20.90
C GLY A 206 19.06 -4.95 -21.33
N LYS A 207 17.93 -4.75 -20.66
CA LYS A 207 17.01 -3.62 -20.92
C LYS A 207 17.39 -2.39 -20.10
N ASN A 208 17.07 -1.21 -20.64
CA ASN A 208 17.10 0.03 -19.89
C ASN A 208 15.77 0.17 -19.14
N VAL A 209 15.83 0.13 -17.83
CA VAL A 209 14.68 0.33 -16.93
C VAL A 209 14.75 1.73 -16.36
N VAL A 210 13.75 2.54 -16.62
CA VAL A 210 13.59 3.88 -16.05
C VAL A 210 12.70 3.79 -14.82
N VAL A 211 13.23 4.17 -13.67
CA VAL A 211 12.50 4.28 -12.42
C VAL A 211 12.30 5.77 -12.11
N ALA A 212 11.06 6.22 -12.15
CA ALA A 212 10.72 7.60 -11.82
C ALA A 212 10.36 7.72 -10.34
N GLY A 213 11.24 8.39 -9.59
CA GLY A 213 11.21 8.50 -8.14
C GLY A 213 12.22 7.59 -7.45
N TYR A 214 12.91 8.12 -6.42
CA TYR A 214 13.90 7.37 -5.62
C TYR A 214 13.63 7.46 -4.12
N GLY A 215 12.32 7.47 -3.76
CA GLY A 215 11.85 7.18 -2.41
C GLY A 215 12.02 5.68 -2.07
N TRP A 216 11.44 5.22 -0.98
CA TRP A 216 11.59 3.83 -0.54
C TRP A 216 11.14 2.82 -1.60
N CYS A 217 10.00 3.05 -2.26
CA CYS A 217 9.53 2.21 -3.36
C CYS A 217 10.51 2.22 -4.54
N GLY A 218 10.95 3.39 -4.97
CA GLY A 218 11.89 3.54 -6.09
C GLY A 218 13.22 2.85 -5.86
N LYS A 219 13.78 2.95 -4.65
CA LYS A 219 14.98 2.21 -4.23
C LYS A 219 14.81 0.70 -4.38
N GLY A 220 13.67 0.17 -3.91
CA GLY A 220 13.37 -1.26 -4.02
C GLY A 220 13.21 -1.70 -5.48
N VAL A 221 12.47 -0.97 -6.29
CA VAL A 221 12.24 -1.27 -7.72
C VAL A 221 13.57 -1.22 -8.48
N ALA A 222 14.39 -0.18 -8.28
CA ALA A 222 15.69 -0.02 -8.93
C ALA A 222 16.66 -1.15 -8.55
N MET A 223 16.76 -1.48 -7.26
CA MET A 223 17.60 -2.57 -6.76
C MET A 223 17.21 -3.92 -7.38
N ARG A 224 15.92 -4.22 -7.46
CA ARG A 224 15.44 -5.48 -8.06
C ARG A 224 15.65 -5.51 -9.56
N ALA A 225 15.43 -4.39 -10.28
CA ALA A 225 15.74 -4.27 -11.70
C ALA A 225 17.21 -4.60 -11.99
N LYS A 226 18.13 -4.02 -11.20
CA LYS A 226 19.58 -4.29 -11.28
C LYS A 226 19.87 -5.76 -11.02
N GLY A 227 19.23 -6.36 -10.02
CA GLY A 227 19.37 -7.80 -9.72
C GLY A 227 18.85 -8.71 -10.84
N LEU A 228 17.89 -8.26 -11.63
CA LEU A 228 17.40 -8.95 -12.84
C LEU A 228 18.27 -8.69 -14.08
N GLY A 229 19.36 -7.93 -13.96
CA GLY A 229 20.31 -7.66 -15.03
C GLY A 229 19.97 -6.46 -15.91
N ALA A 230 19.12 -5.56 -15.46
CA ALA A 230 18.80 -4.33 -16.17
C ALA A 230 19.89 -3.26 -16.01
N GLU A 231 19.99 -2.38 -17.02
CA GLU A 231 20.61 -1.07 -16.88
C GLU A 231 19.55 -0.10 -16.32
N VAL A 232 19.79 0.39 -15.09
CA VAL A 232 18.80 1.22 -14.39
C VAL A 232 19.11 2.70 -14.55
N ILE A 233 18.07 3.46 -14.91
CA ILE A 233 18.06 4.92 -15.00
C ILE A 233 17.03 5.43 -13.99
N VAL A 234 17.43 6.35 -13.13
CA VAL A 234 16.56 6.99 -12.16
C VAL A 234 16.26 8.41 -12.61
N THR A 235 15.01 8.83 -12.50
CA THR A 235 14.60 10.23 -12.62
C THR A 235 14.07 10.70 -11.27
N GLU A 236 14.55 11.85 -10.78
CA GLU A 236 14.23 12.36 -9.45
C GLU A 236 14.28 13.90 -9.43
N VAL A 237 13.48 14.53 -8.57
CA VAL A 237 13.43 15.99 -8.39
C VAL A 237 14.14 16.44 -7.11
N ASP A 238 14.26 15.54 -6.12
CA ASP A 238 14.97 15.77 -4.88
C ASP A 238 16.48 15.52 -5.09
N PRO A 239 17.34 16.56 -4.95
CA PRO A 239 18.77 16.40 -5.21
C PRO A 239 19.47 15.43 -4.23
N ILE A 240 18.94 15.26 -3.01
CA ILE A 240 19.52 14.32 -2.04
C ILE A 240 19.23 12.87 -2.48
N LYS A 241 17.99 12.58 -2.84
CA LYS A 241 17.62 11.25 -3.36
C LYS A 241 18.28 10.93 -4.69
N ALA A 242 18.43 11.94 -5.56
CA ALA A 242 19.17 11.78 -6.81
C ALA A 242 20.65 11.45 -6.56
N MET A 243 21.29 12.11 -5.59
CA MET A 243 22.66 11.81 -5.19
C MET A 243 22.79 10.40 -4.61
N GLU A 244 21.83 9.98 -3.78
CA GLU A 244 21.77 8.62 -3.23
C GLU A 244 21.67 7.57 -4.36
N ALA A 245 20.83 7.81 -5.37
CA ALA A 245 20.73 6.94 -6.53
C ALA A 245 22.09 6.80 -7.28
N VAL A 246 22.84 7.91 -7.42
CA VAL A 246 24.18 7.88 -8.00
C VAL A 246 25.15 7.05 -7.16
N MET A 247 25.11 7.20 -5.82
CA MET A 247 25.97 6.42 -4.90
C MET A 247 25.63 4.92 -4.92
N ASP A 248 24.36 4.56 -5.14
CA ASP A 248 23.90 3.18 -5.32
C ASP A 248 24.28 2.61 -6.71
N GLY A 249 24.94 3.42 -7.55
CA GLY A 249 25.48 3.04 -8.85
C GLY A 249 24.47 3.06 -9.99
N PHE A 250 23.45 3.92 -9.90
CA PHE A 250 22.48 4.14 -10.96
C PHE A 250 22.79 5.39 -11.79
N LYS A 251 22.36 5.39 -13.05
CA LYS A 251 22.38 6.60 -13.88
C LYS A 251 21.24 7.50 -13.48
N VAL A 252 21.51 8.80 -13.31
CA VAL A 252 20.46 9.80 -13.02
C VAL A 252 20.39 10.78 -14.17
N MET A 253 19.18 11.06 -14.67
CA MET A 253 18.95 12.03 -15.72
C MET A 253 17.50 12.53 -15.70
N LYS A 254 17.20 13.59 -16.47
CA LYS A 254 15.83 14.07 -16.66
C LYS A 254 14.98 13.07 -17.45
N MET A 255 13.67 13.06 -17.22
CA MET A 255 12.73 12.18 -17.93
C MET A 255 12.78 12.37 -19.46
N GLU A 256 12.93 13.60 -19.95
CA GLU A 256 13.07 13.90 -21.41
C GLU A 256 14.24 13.16 -22.06
N GLN A 257 15.32 12.91 -21.30
CA GLN A 257 16.48 12.13 -21.77
C GLN A 257 16.24 10.65 -21.59
N ALA A 258 15.71 10.23 -20.44
CA ALA A 258 15.40 8.86 -20.10
C ALA A 258 14.36 8.24 -21.05
N ALA A 259 13.37 9.02 -21.49
CA ALA A 259 12.33 8.59 -22.43
C ALA A 259 12.93 8.01 -23.74
N LYS A 260 14.04 8.59 -24.24
CA LYS A 260 14.70 8.13 -25.46
C LYS A 260 15.47 6.81 -25.30
N LEU A 261 15.79 6.44 -24.04
CA LEU A 261 16.67 5.31 -23.72
C LEU A 261 15.91 4.12 -23.12
N GLY A 262 14.80 4.37 -22.43
CA GLY A 262 14.05 3.38 -21.69
C GLY A 262 13.35 2.35 -22.56
N ASP A 263 13.34 1.11 -22.08
CA ASP A 263 12.56 0.00 -22.62
C ASP A 263 11.36 -0.31 -21.70
N ILE A 264 11.57 -0.14 -20.38
CA ILE A 264 10.53 -0.30 -19.35
C ILE A 264 10.56 0.94 -18.44
N PHE A 265 9.40 1.51 -18.17
CA PHE A 265 9.24 2.67 -17.30
C PHE A 265 8.34 2.30 -16.12
N VAL A 266 8.81 2.57 -14.91
CA VAL A 266 8.08 2.34 -13.65
C VAL A 266 8.00 3.65 -12.88
N THR A 267 6.80 4.18 -12.69
CA THR A 267 6.58 5.38 -11.89
C THR A 267 6.24 5.01 -10.44
N VAL A 268 6.86 5.70 -9.48
CA VAL A 268 6.74 5.44 -8.03
C VAL A 268 6.88 6.73 -7.21
N THR A 269 6.36 7.84 -7.75
CA THR A 269 6.55 9.17 -7.14
C THR A 269 5.41 9.59 -6.23
N GLY A 270 4.21 9.09 -6.45
CA GLY A 270 2.97 9.59 -5.86
C GLY A 270 2.56 10.97 -6.38
N CYS A 271 3.15 11.44 -7.51
CA CYS A 271 2.90 12.74 -8.12
C CYS A 271 2.13 12.59 -9.44
N ASP A 272 1.31 13.57 -9.77
CA ASP A 272 0.59 13.62 -11.03
C ASP A 272 1.52 13.95 -12.22
N GLY A 273 1.23 13.41 -13.41
CA GLY A 273 1.83 13.82 -14.68
C GLY A 273 3.33 13.60 -14.81
N VAL A 274 3.87 12.50 -14.28
CA VAL A 274 5.29 12.16 -14.35
C VAL A 274 5.72 11.74 -15.75
N ILE A 275 4.91 10.95 -16.44
CA ILE A 275 5.07 10.60 -17.86
C ILE A 275 3.92 11.21 -18.63
N THR A 276 4.23 12.16 -19.53
CA THR A 276 3.28 12.98 -20.27
C THR A 276 3.36 12.73 -21.78
N LYS A 277 2.49 13.38 -22.55
CA LYS A 277 2.46 13.33 -24.03
C LYS A 277 3.81 13.56 -24.67
N GLU A 278 4.58 14.53 -24.16
CA GLU A 278 5.90 14.88 -24.69
C GLU A 278 6.91 13.73 -24.54
N HIS A 279 6.81 12.98 -23.45
CA HIS A 279 7.67 11.83 -23.18
C HIS A 279 7.34 10.67 -24.12
N PHE A 280 6.05 10.36 -24.34
CA PHE A 280 5.62 9.29 -25.24
C PHE A 280 6.10 9.47 -26.68
N LEU A 281 6.14 10.71 -27.18
CA LEU A 281 6.65 11.02 -28.53
C LEU A 281 8.13 10.67 -28.72
N ASN A 282 8.88 10.63 -27.64
CA ASN A 282 10.32 10.36 -27.62
C ASN A 282 10.66 8.91 -27.23
N MET A 283 9.68 8.11 -26.85
CA MET A 283 9.91 6.72 -26.46
C MET A 283 10.22 5.84 -27.67
N LYS A 284 10.95 4.76 -27.42
CA LYS A 284 11.22 3.72 -28.41
C LYS A 284 9.93 3.00 -28.80
N ASP A 285 9.91 2.45 -30.02
CA ASP A 285 8.89 1.46 -30.38
C ASP A 285 8.98 0.24 -29.43
N GLY A 286 7.83 -0.16 -28.90
CA GLY A 286 7.74 -1.25 -27.95
C GLY A 286 7.99 -0.88 -26.48
N ALA A 287 8.16 0.40 -26.15
CA ALA A 287 8.33 0.84 -24.77
C ALA A 287 7.11 0.44 -23.90
N ILE A 288 7.39 0.01 -22.67
CA ILE A 288 6.39 -0.46 -21.72
C ILE A 288 6.37 0.50 -20.53
N CYS A 289 5.21 1.06 -20.20
CA CYS A 289 5.02 1.89 -19.02
C CYS A 289 4.11 1.20 -18.01
N CYS A 290 4.44 1.30 -16.75
CA CYS A 290 3.60 0.87 -15.64
C CYS A 290 3.77 1.80 -14.44
N ASN A 291 2.78 1.79 -13.58
CA ASN A 291 2.76 2.58 -12.36
C ASN A 291 2.77 1.66 -11.13
N ALA A 292 3.47 2.07 -10.09
CA ALA A 292 3.45 1.46 -8.77
C ALA A 292 3.24 2.52 -7.65
N GLY A 293 2.86 3.74 -8.03
CA GLY A 293 2.31 4.73 -7.11
C GLY A 293 0.83 4.46 -6.82
N HIS A 294 0.32 4.99 -5.72
CA HIS A 294 -1.02 4.67 -5.20
C HIS A 294 -2.14 4.99 -6.21
N PHE A 295 -2.08 6.13 -6.89
CA PHE A 295 -3.06 6.54 -7.88
C PHE A 295 -2.55 6.38 -9.33
N ASP A 296 -3.48 6.26 -10.27
CA ASP A 296 -3.23 6.06 -11.70
C ASP A 296 -2.95 7.36 -12.48
N CYS A 297 -2.54 8.42 -11.79
CA CYS A 297 -2.29 9.75 -12.36
C CYS A 297 -0.83 10.00 -12.79
N GLU A 298 0.12 9.15 -12.40
CA GLU A 298 1.55 9.35 -12.72
C GLU A 298 1.86 9.20 -14.20
N VAL A 299 1.16 8.29 -14.87
CA VAL A 299 1.27 8.08 -16.33
C VAL A 299 0.03 8.65 -17.00
N ASP A 300 0.19 9.65 -17.86
CA ASP A 300 -0.92 10.31 -18.58
C ASP A 300 -1.51 9.39 -19.67
N VAL A 301 -2.22 8.34 -19.22
CA VAL A 301 -2.86 7.36 -20.11
C VAL A 301 -3.96 8.01 -20.93
N ALA A 302 -4.67 9.00 -20.39
CA ALA A 302 -5.70 9.74 -21.12
C ALA A 302 -5.07 10.52 -22.29
N GLY A 303 -3.98 11.25 -22.03
CA GLY A 303 -3.24 11.96 -23.05
C GLY A 303 -2.62 11.03 -24.10
N LEU A 304 -2.13 9.86 -23.69
CA LEU A 304 -1.64 8.84 -24.63
C LEU A 304 -2.76 8.32 -25.53
N LYS A 305 -3.95 8.11 -24.99
CA LYS A 305 -5.13 7.67 -25.77
C LYS A 305 -5.56 8.72 -26.78
N GLU A 306 -5.53 10.01 -26.44
CA GLU A 306 -5.87 11.10 -27.36
C GLU A 306 -4.91 11.21 -28.56
N MET A 307 -3.62 10.93 -28.35
CA MET A 307 -2.60 11.02 -29.40
C MET A 307 -2.38 9.71 -30.17
N ALA A 308 -3.04 8.63 -29.75
CA ALA A 308 -2.92 7.33 -30.40
C ALA A 308 -3.81 7.24 -31.64
N LYS A 309 -3.23 6.80 -32.76
CA LYS A 309 -3.96 6.44 -33.98
C LYS A 309 -4.79 5.17 -33.80
N GLU A 310 -4.32 4.25 -32.98
CA GLU A 310 -4.96 2.98 -32.70
C GLU A 310 -4.71 2.54 -31.25
N VAL A 311 -5.75 2.05 -30.58
CA VAL A 311 -5.69 1.49 -29.24
C VAL A 311 -6.23 0.07 -29.29
N LYS A 312 -5.43 -0.91 -28.88
CA LYS A 312 -5.79 -2.34 -28.89
C LYS A 312 -5.30 -3.07 -27.64
N PRO A 313 -6.07 -4.02 -27.09
CA PRO A 313 -5.53 -4.99 -26.17
C PRO A 313 -4.36 -5.76 -26.81
N ALA A 314 -3.20 -5.77 -26.16
CA ALA A 314 -2.03 -6.51 -26.61
C ALA A 314 -1.92 -7.87 -25.88
N ARG A 315 -2.28 -7.90 -24.61
CA ARG A 315 -2.30 -9.07 -23.73
C ARG A 315 -3.29 -8.82 -22.58
N LYS A 316 -3.57 -9.84 -21.76
CA LYS A 316 -4.28 -9.63 -20.49
C LYS A 316 -3.51 -8.56 -19.67
N ASN A 317 -4.20 -7.52 -19.25
CA ASN A 317 -3.67 -6.37 -18.51
C ASN A 317 -2.64 -5.51 -19.28
N ILE A 318 -2.53 -5.62 -20.61
CA ILE A 318 -1.69 -4.75 -21.43
C ILE A 318 -2.48 -4.17 -22.59
N ILE A 319 -2.50 -2.85 -22.67
CA ILE A 319 -3.06 -2.10 -23.80
C ILE A 319 -1.92 -1.51 -24.62
N GLY A 320 -1.99 -1.68 -25.93
CA GLY A 320 -1.06 -1.10 -26.89
C GLY A 320 -1.65 0.15 -27.55
N TYR A 321 -0.86 1.20 -27.64
CA TYR A 321 -1.19 2.49 -28.21
C TYR A 321 -0.26 2.75 -29.39
N THR A 322 -0.77 2.77 -30.62
CA THR A 322 0.03 3.06 -31.82
C THR A 322 -0.04 4.56 -32.10
N LEU A 323 1.09 5.24 -32.09
CA LEU A 323 1.22 6.67 -32.35
C LEU A 323 1.24 6.97 -33.89
N GLU A 324 1.09 8.25 -34.26
CA GLU A 324 1.14 8.68 -35.65
C GLU A 324 2.47 8.35 -36.37
N ASN A 325 3.59 8.37 -35.63
CA ASN A 325 4.91 7.97 -36.14
C ASN A 325 5.08 6.47 -36.34
N GLY A 326 4.10 5.65 -35.96
CA GLY A 326 4.09 4.20 -36.06
C GLY A 326 4.62 3.48 -34.82
N ASN A 327 5.24 4.18 -33.86
CA ASN A 327 5.72 3.58 -32.60
C ASN A 327 4.54 3.09 -31.76
N LYS A 328 4.74 1.97 -31.08
CA LYS A 328 3.78 1.39 -30.13
C LYS A 328 4.26 1.57 -28.71
N ILE A 329 3.42 2.12 -27.87
CA ILE A 329 3.63 2.22 -26.43
C ILE A 329 2.67 1.27 -25.73
N TYR A 330 3.16 0.49 -24.77
CA TYR A 330 2.36 -0.45 -24.01
C TYR A 330 2.15 0.05 -22.59
N ILE A 331 0.92 0.00 -22.11
CA ILE A 331 0.57 0.35 -20.72
C ILE A 331 0.09 -0.92 -20.00
N ILE A 332 0.71 -1.22 -18.85
CA ILE A 332 0.29 -2.32 -17.99
C ILE A 332 -0.79 -1.79 -17.02
N ALA A 333 -1.83 -2.59 -16.80
CA ALA A 333 -2.91 -2.33 -15.84
C ALA A 333 -3.54 -0.93 -15.97
N GLU A 334 -3.58 -0.38 -17.18
CA GLU A 334 -4.15 0.95 -17.47
C GLU A 334 -3.52 2.10 -16.64
N GLY A 335 -2.26 1.96 -16.24
CA GLY A 335 -1.55 2.93 -15.40
C GLY A 335 -1.83 2.78 -13.89
N ARG A 336 -2.60 1.76 -13.47
CA ARG A 336 -2.87 1.45 -12.06
C ARG A 336 -1.73 0.65 -11.44
N LEU A 337 -1.78 0.43 -10.13
CA LEU A 337 -0.80 -0.34 -9.35
C LEU A 337 -0.50 -1.71 -9.98
N VAL A 338 0.64 -1.83 -10.66
CA VAL A 338 1.03 -3.04 -11.39
C VAL A 338 1.17 -4.27 -10.49
N ASN A 339 1.63 -4.10 -9.26
CA ASN A 339 1.85 -5.16 -8.29
C ASN A 339 0.56 -5.78 -7.73
N LEU A 340 -0.55 -5.08 -7.80
CA LEU A 340 -1.85 -5.54 -7.33
C LEU A 340 -2.81 -5.87 -8.47
N ALA A 341 -2.88 -5.03 -9.51
CA ALA A 341 -3.74 -5.29 -10.65
C ALA A 341 -3.25 -6.45 -11.54
N ALA A 342 -1.95 -6.75 -11.49
CA ALA A 342 -1.31 -7.80 -12.30
C ALA A 342 -0.57 -8.86 -11.47
N GLY A 343 -0.61 -8.79 -10.13
CA GLY A 343 0.08 -9.67 -9.19
C GLY A 343 -0.73 -9.88 -7.90
N ASP A 344 -0.09 -10.51 -6.93
CA ASP A 344 -0.70 -10.82 -5.62
C ASP A 344 -0.31 -9.80 -4.52
N GLY A 345 0.24 -8.64 -4.92
CA GLY A 345 0.70 -7.60 -4.00
C GLY A 345 2.01 -7.96 -3.27
N HIS A 346 2.26 -7.29 -2.16
CA HIS A 346 3.50 -7.47 -1.40
C HIS A 346 3.56 -8.86 -0.73
N PRO A 347 4.79 -9.43 -0.56
CA PRO A 347 4.95 -10.75 0.07
C PRO A 347 4.36 -10.82 1.48
N ALA A 348 3.77 -11.98 1.82
CA ALA A 348 3.14 -12.21 3.12
C ALA A 348 4.09 -11.93 4.30
N GLU A 349 5.34 -12.35 4.20
CA GLU A 349 6.37 -12.17 5.24
C GLU A 349 6.72 -10.70 5.50
N ILE A 350 6.55 -9.84 4.48
CA ILE A 350 6.71 -8.38 4.58
C ILE A 350 5.45 -7.76 5.20
N MET A 351 4.26 -8.12 4.69
CA MET A 351 2.99 -7.60 5.20
C MET A 351 2.72 -8.03 6.65
N ASP A 352 3.32 -9.14 7.10
CA ASP A 352 3.31 -9.57 8.50
C ASP A 352 3.82 -8.47 9.46
N MET A 353 4.89 -7.74 9.07
CA MET A 353 5.40 -6.60 9.86
C MET A 353 4.49 -5.38 9.75
N SER A 354 4.11 -4.98 8.55
CA SER A 354 3.23 -3.82 8.32
C SER A 354 1.91 -3.97 9.06
N PHE A 355 1.29 -5.13 8.97
CA PHE A 355 0.01 -5.39 9.62
C PHE A 355 0.13 -5.63 11.13
N ALA A 356 1.28 -6.08 11.62
CA ALA A 356 1.56 -6.07 13.06
C ALA A 356 1.63 -4.62 13.59
N ILE A 357 2.30 -3.71 12.88
CA ILE A 357 2.28 -2.27 13.21
C ILE A 357 0.85 -1.71 13.18
N GLN A 358 0.06 -2.03 12.16
CA GLN A 358 -1.34 -1.61 12.06
C GLN A 358 -2.17 -2.07 13.27
N ALA A 359 -2.11 -3.37 13.59
CA ALA A 359 -2.88 -3.95 14.69
C ALA A 359 -2.47 -3.37 16.05
N LEU A 360 -1.16 -3.20 16.28
CA LEU A 360 -0.63 -2.62 17.51
C LEU A 360 -0.90 -1.11 17.61
N SER A 361 -0.88 -0.37 16.51
CA SER A 361 -1.24 1.04 16.48
C SER A 361 -2.72 1.25 16.76
N ALA A 362 -3.60 0.41 16.21
CA ALA A 362 -5.02 0.43 16.52
C ALA A 362 -5.28 0.11 18.01
N LYS A 363 -4.58 -0.90 18.57
CA LYS A 363 -4.62 -1.21 20.01
C LYS A 363 -4.14 -0.02 20.84
N TYR A 364 -3.02 0.60 20.47
CA TYR A 364 -2.48 1.78 21.16
C TYR A 364 -3.49 2.94 21.22
N LEU A 365 -4.17 3.24 20.11
CA LEU A 365 -5.23 4.26 20.09
C LEU A 365 -6.34 3.96 21.09
N VAL A 366 -6.80 2.71 21.16
CA VAL A 366 -7.87 2.29 22.08
C VAL A 366 -7.42 2.40 23.54
N GLU A 367 -6.22 1.95 23.85
CA GLU A 367 -5.66 1.98 25.20
C GLU A 367 -5.34 3.41 25.69
N ASN A 368 -4.97 4.31 24.77
CA ASN A 368 -4.57 5.68 25.07
C ASN A 368 -5.65 6.73 24.71
N ARG A 369 -6.89 6.31 24.48
CA ARG A 369 -7.98 7.18 24.01
C ARG A 369 -8.25 8.43 24.87
N GLU A 370 -7.92 8.37 26.16
CA GLU A 370 -8.10 9.46 27.13
C GLU A 370 -6.89 10.42 27.19
N THR A 371 -5.73 10.00 26.68
CA THR A 371 -4.47 10.74 26.82
C THR A 371 -3.93 11.25 25.49
N ILE A 372 -4.30 10.61 24.37
CA ILE A 372 -3.88 11.03 23.03
C ILE A 372 -4.49 12.39 22.69
N SER A 373 -3.69 13.28 22.10
CA SER A 373 -4.13 14.65 21.79
C SER A 373 -5.30 14.68 20.83
N ARG A 374 -6.31 15.50 21.16
CA ARG A 374 -7.43 15.86 20.28
C ARG A 374 -7.44 17.37 19.98
N GLU A 375 -6.34 18.05 20.27
CA GLU A 375 -6.17 19.45 19.98
C GLU A 375 -6.01 19.68 18.46
N PRO A 376 -6.68 20.67 17.88
CA PRO A 376 -6.53 21.02 16.47
C PRO A 376 -5.05 21.24 16.12
N GLY A 377 -4.58 20.60 15.05
CA GLY A 377 -3.18 20.67 14.63
C GLY A 377 -2.24 19.68 15.33
N GLN A 378 -2.72 18.86 16.28
CA GLN A 378 -1.93 17.89 17.03
C GLN A 378 -2.51 16.47 16.97
N MET A 379 -3.28 16.16 15.92
CA MET A 379 -4.00 14.88 15.81
C MET A 379 -3.30 13.85 14.92
N VAL A 380 -2.16 14.18 14.30
CA VAL A 380 -1.30 13.18 13.64
C VAL A 380 -0.22 12.72 14.60
N ASN A 381 -0.05 11.42 14.70
CA ASN A 381 0.84 10.77 15.66
C ASN A 381 1.72 9.76 14.94
N ASP A 382 3.03 9.83 15.14
CA ASP A 382 3.92 8.75 14.72
C ASP A 382 3.69 7.50 15.59
N VAL A 383 3.99 6.33 15.04
CA VAL A 383 3.95 5.09 15.79
C VAL A 383 4.99 5.15 16.91
N PRO A 384 4.64 4.84 18.16
CA PRO A 384 5.61 4.79 19.24
C PRO A 384 6.79 3.85 18.92
N LEU A 385 8.00 4.33 19.20
CA LEU A 385 9.24 3.59 18.90
C LEU A 385 9.25 2.19 19.55
N GLU A 386 8.63 2.05 20.71
CA GLU A 386 8.54 0.77 21.43
C GLU A 386 7.72 -0.26 20.64
N ILE A 387 6.68 0.17 19.91
CA ILE A 387 5.88 -0.71 19.05
C ILE A 387 6.73 -1.16 17.87
N ASP A 388 7.41 -0.23 17.22
CA ASP A 388 8.25 -0.50 16.06
C ASP A 388 9.41 -1.46 16.42
N GLN A 389 10.13 -1.19 17.49
CA GLN A 389 11.19 -2.06 18.00
C GLN A 389 10.68 -3.43 18.43
N ASN A 390 9.50 -3.50 19.06
CA ASN A 390 8.88 -4.76 19.46
C ASN A 390 8.56 -5.65 18.24
N VAL A 391 8.03 -5.06 17.18
CA VAL A 391 7.75 -5.78 15.92
C VAL A 391 9.05 -6.33 15.32
N ALA A 392 10.11 -5.52 15.25
CA ALA A 392 11.41 -5.95 14.74
C ALA A 392 12.01 -7.10 15.58
N ALA A 393 11.99 -6.96 16.91
CA ALA A 393 12.53 -7.96 17.81
C ALA A 393 11.79 -9.30 17.71
N ARG A 394 10.45 -9.27 17.69
CA ARG A 394 9.62 -10.47 17.48
C ARG A 394 9.92 -11.12 16.12
N LYS A 395 10.07 -10.33 15.05
CA LYS A 395 10.37 -10.87 13.70
C LYS A 395 11.73 -11.56 13.67
N LEU A 396 12.75 -10.95 14.25
CA LEU A 396 14.08 -11.56 14.38
C LEU A 396 14.03 -12.87 15.16
N ALA A 397 13.30 -12.90 16.27
CA ALA A 397 13.12 -14.11 17.07
C ALA A 397 12.45 -15.24 16.27
N TYR A 398 11.43 -14.95 15.46
CA TYR A 398 10.80 -15.93 14.57
C TYR A 398 11.77 -16.45 13.50
N TRP A 399 12.71 -15.63 13.05
CA TRP A 399 13.75 -16.06 12.11
C TRP A 399 14.93 -16.76 12.78
N GLY A 400 14.91 -16.91 14.13
CA GLY A 400 16.01 -17.48 14.89
C GLY A 400 17.28 -16.62 14.90
N CYS A 401 17.12 -15.30 14.67
CA CYS A 401 18.22 -14.34 14.70
C CYS A 401 18.38 -13.77 16.09
N GLU A 402 19.59 -13.85 16.63
CA GLU A 402 20.00 -13.19 17.87
C GLU A 402 20.82 -11.94 17.56
N ILE A 403 20.68 -10.90 18.34
CA ILE A 403 21.44 -9.65 18.24
C ILE A 403 22.18 -9.36 19.52
N ASP A 404 23.26 -8.60 19.43
CA ASP A 404 24.04 -8.16 20.61
C ASP A 404 23.20 -7.25 21.50
N THR A 405 23.52 -7.26 22.80
CA THR A 405 22.97 -6.34 23.80
C THR A 405 24.09 -5.46 24.35
N LEU A 406 23.78 -4.19 24.61
CA LEU A 406 24.75 -3.27 25.21
C LEU A 406 25.14 -3.72 26.62
N THR A 407 26.43 -3.71 26.92
CA THR A 407 26.89 -3.85 28.31
C THR A 407 26.48 -2.61 29.11
N PRO A 408 26.44 -2.70 30.47
CA PRO A 408 26.16 -1.53 31.28
C PRO A 408 27.12 -0.36 31.05
N GLU A 409 28.40 -0.63 30.73
CA GLU A 409 29.39 0.39 30.38
C GLU A 409 29.07 1.06 29.05
N GLN A 410 28.70 0.30 28.03
CA GLN A 410 28.29 0.81 26.71
C GLN A 410 27.02 1.63 26.83
N HIS A 411 26.05 1.19 27.65
CA HIS A 411 24.81 1.91 27.86
C HIS A 411 25.09 3.28 28.53
N ARG A 412 25.90 3.30 29.58
CA ARG A 412 26.33 4.56 30.22
C ARG A 412 27.07 5.49 29.26
N TYR A 413 27.95 4.95 28.42
CA TYR A 413 28.69 5.77 27.44
C TYR A 413 27.76 6.44 26.43
N LEU A 414 26.76 5.73 25.93
CA LEU A 414 25.85 6.21 24.91
C LEU A 414 24.75 7.13 25.46
N PHE A 415 24.22 6.83 26.65
CA PHE A 415 22.99 7.47 27.15
C PHE A 415 23.23 8.25 28.48
N GLY A 416 24.37 8.13 29.11
CA GLY A 416 24.70 8.87 30.33
C GLY A 416 24.06 8.32 31.61
N GLU A 417 23.50 7.13 31.59
CA GLU A 417 22.79 6.47 32.70
C GLU A 417 23.52 5.22 33.22
#